data_b363c6e30da44ec5bdfa4db71a129543
#
_entry.id   b363c6e30da44ec5bdfa4db71a129543
#
_cell.length_a   1.000
_cell.length_b   1.000
_cell.length_c   1.000
_cell.angle_alpha   90.00
_cell.angle_beta   90.00
_cell.angle_gamma   90.00
#
_symmetry.space_group_name_H-M   'P 1'
#
loop_
_entity.id
_entity.type
_entity.pdbx_description
1 polymer ?
#
loop_
_entity_poly.entity_id
_entity_poly.type
_entity_poly.pdbx_seq_one_letter_code
_entity_poly.pdbx_strand_id
1 'polypeptide(L)'
;MQKQKRKTNHIHRAACALLAGLALSLGLLTGCGSDGSTIVVGKKNEKGYSRAEVMVIAMTEKKRYEEVCTDQIWGVSVGEKGDDFETYLKKQIRSFMDELKIMNLLAADRGISLTSEERAAMDRAAAEYFGRLPQSAIDSMGVTEADVQHIYEDYGLAEKLAGQLTDNVALEVSDSE
;
A
#
# COMPACT_ATOMS: atom_id res chain seq x y z
N MET A 1 1.12 29.24 -17.24
CA MET A 1 1.96 28.05 -17.38
C MET A 1 2.64 27.56 -16.08
N GLN A 2 2.70 28.32 -14.99
CA GLN A 2 3.36 27.89 -13.73
C GLN A 2 2.49 26.98 -12.82
N LYS A 3 1.16 27.02 -12.93
CA LYS A 3 0.24 26.26 -12.06
C LYS A 3 0.24 24.75 -12.37
N GLN A 4 0.54 24.37 -13.61
CA GLN A 4 0.55 22.97 -14.05
C GLN A 4 1.85 22.24 -13.63
N LYS A 5 2.98 22.97 -13.59
CA LYS A 5 4.27 22.42 -13.14
C LYS A 5 4.30 22.11 -11.63
N ARG A 6 3.49 22.83 -10.83
CA ARG A 6 3.36 22.53 -9.38
C ARG A 6 2.54 21.25 -9.12
N LYS A 7 1.48 20.98 -9.91
CA LYS A 7 0.67 19.75 -9.75
C LYS A 7 1.46 18.48 -10.07
N THR A 8 2.28 18.49 -11.13
CA THR A 8 3.10 17.32 -11.48
C THR A 8 4.18 17.03 -10.44
N ASN A 9 4.77 18.05 -9.83
CA ASN A 9 5.76 17.85 -8.77
C ASN A 9 5.15 17.28 -7.47
N HIS A 10 3.89 17.55 -7.18
CA HIS A 10 3.19 16.95 -6.04
C HIS A 10 2.88 15.47 -6.28
N ILE A 11 2.50 15.08 -7.49
CA ILE A 11 2.20 13.68 -7.84
C ILE A 11 3.48 12.83 -7.79
N HIS A 12 4.62 13.33 -8.30
CA HIS A 12 5.90 12.61 -8.22
C HIS A 12 6.44 12.50 -6.78
N ARG A 13 6.22 13.50 -5.95
CA ARG A 13 6.56 13.45 -4.52
C ARG A 13 5.59 12.56 -3.74
N ALA A 14 4.33 12.50 -4.14
CA ALA A 14 3.34 11.58 -3.59
C ALA A 14 3.70 10.12 -3.94
N ALA A 15 4.03 9.78 -5.18
CA ALA A 15 4.36 8.41 -5.57
C ALA A 15 5.59 7.85 -4.83
N CYS A 16 6.62 8.67 -4.56
CA CYS A 16 7.75 8.27 -3.72
C CYS A 16 7.44 8.31 -2.21
N ALA A 17 6.51 9.18 -1.77
CA ALA A 17 6.07 9.27 -0.38
C ALA A 17 5.03 8.20 -0.02
N LEU A 18 4.35 7.62 -1.02
CA LEU A 18 3.27 6.65 -0.86
C LEU A 18 3.73 5.37 -0.13
N LEU A 19 4.91 4.87 -0.47
CA LEU A 19 5.50 3.73 0.23
C LEU A 19 6.09 4.13 1.59
N ALA A 20 6.42 5.41 1.82
CA ALA A 20 6.89 5.91 3.10
C ALA A 20 5.74 6.24 4.09
N GLY A 21 4.54 6.50 3.59
CA GLY A 21 3.35 6.80 4.40
C GLY A 21 2.72 5.60 5.09
N LEU A 22 3.03 4.39 4.65
CA LEU A 22 2.44 3.16 5.17
C LEU A 22 2.66 2.94 6.67
N ALA A 23 3.73 3.50 7.23
CA ALA A 23 4.08 3.29 8.64
C ALA A 23 3.28 4.16 9.62
N LEU A 24 2.66 5.24 9.15
CA LEU A 24 1.96 6.20 10.02
C LEU A 24 0.45 6.01 10.07
N SER A 25 -0.15 5.36 9.08
CA SER A 25 -1.60 5.13 9.03
C SER A 25 -2.06 3.85 9.73
N LEU A 26 -1.16 2.90 9.97
CA LEU A 26 -1.45 1.65 10.70
C LEU A 26 -1.70 1.84 12.21
N GLY A 27 -1.44 3.01 12.75
CA GLY A 27 -1.62 3.31 14.18
C GLY A 27 -3.04 3.73 14.59
N LEU A 28 -3.96 4.01 13.67
CA LEU A 28 -5.27 4.58 14.01
C LEU A 28 -6.45 3.59 13.89
N LEU A 29 -6.23 2.36 13.44
CA LEU A 29 -7.27 1.33 13.36
C LEU A 29 -7.10 0.19 14.37
N THR A 30 -6.42 0.44 15.52
CA THR A 30 -6.42 -0.51 16.63
C THR A 30 -7.75 -0.45 17.39
N GLY A 31 -8.81 -0.73 16.69
CA GLY A 31 -10.14 -0.96 17.24
C GLY A 31 -10.52 -2.43 17.09
N CYS A 32 -10.48 -3.17 18.18
CA CYS A 32 -10.98 -4.52 18.40
C CYS A 32 -10.14 -5.67 17.83
N GLY A 33 -9.59 -6.38 18.78
CA GLY A 33 -9.04 -7.71 18.60
C GLY A 33 -10.06 -8.69 18.06
N SER A 34 -9.56 -9.62 17.33
CA SER A 34 -9.94 -11.03 17.47
C SER A 34 -9.31 -11.88 16.39
N ASP A 35 -9.02 -13.07 16.79
CA ASP A 35 -8.91 -14.32 16.06
C ASP A 35 -9.04 -14.25 14.54
N GLY A 36 -8.07 -14.88 13.87
CA GLY A 36 -7.92 -15.12 12.45
C GLY A 36 -9.16 -15.56 11.68
N SER A 37 -10.15 -14.70 11.59
CA SER A 37 -11.26 -14.85 10.67
C SER A 37 -10.93 -14.11 9.39
N THR A 38 -10.62 -14.85 8.36
CA THR A 38 -10.65 -14.37 6.98
C THR A 38 -12.03 -13.78 6.72
N ILE A 39 -12.11 -12.44 6.63
CA ILE A 39 -13.34 -11.81 6.17
C ILE A 39 -13.45 -12.11 4.68
N VAL A 40 -14.22 -13.12 4.36
CA VAL A 40 -14.63 -13.40 2.97
C VAL A 40 -15.72 -12.40 2.61
N VAL A 41 -15.32 -11.21 2.21
CA VAL A 41 -16.24 -10.26 1.59
C VAL A 41 -16.35 -10.60 0.11
N GLY A 42 -17.39 -11.25 -0.23
CA GLY A 42 -18.15 -11.24 -1.46
C GLY A 42 -17.51 -11.68 -2.76
N LYS A 43 -18.13 -12.48 -3.49
CA LYS A 43 -18.01 -13.03 -4.84
C LYS A 43 -16.86 -14.01 -5.08
N LYS A 44 -17.27 -15.19 -5.37
CA LYS A 44 -16.61 -16.48 -5.46
C LYS A 44 -15.44 -16.64 -6.46
N ASN A 45 -14.86 -15.56 -7.01
CA ASN A 45 -13.83 -15.64 -8.08
C ASN A 45 -12.76 -14.56 -8.04
N GLU A 46 -12.59 -13.80 -6.97
CA GLU A 46 -11.53 -12.80 -6.93
C GLU A 46 -10.24 -13.40 -6.38
N LYS A 47 -9.24 -13.53 -7.25
CA LYS A 47 -7.88 -13.91 -6.86
C LYS A 47 -7.33 -12.88 -5.87
N GLY A 48 -6.77 -13.34 -4.78
CA GLY A 48 -5.94 -12.51 -3.92
C GLY A 48 -4.62 -12.14 -4.62
N TYR A 49 -3.80 -11.35 -3.97
CA TYR A 49 -2.49 -10.98 -4.47
C TYR A 49 -1.58 -12.20 -4.64
N SER A 50 -0.77 -12.20 -5.70
CA SER A 50 0.24 -13.21 -5.95
C SER A 50 1.39 -13.10 -4.94
N ARG A 51 2.20 -14.16 -4.82
CA ARG A 51 3.42 -14.09 -4.01
C ARG A 51 4.36 -12.99 -4.50
N ALA A 52 4.49 -12.79 -5.80
CA ALA A 52 5.35 -11.75 -6.37
C ALA A 52 4.91 -10.34 -5.94
N GLU A 53 3.62 -10.06 -6.03
CA GLU A 53 3.03 -8.78 -5.59
C GLU A 53 3.24 -8.53 -4.09
N VAL A 54 3.02 -9.54 -3.24
CA VAL A 54 3.30 -9.44 -1.80
C VAL A 54 4.78 -9.18 -1.54
N MET A 55 5.69 -9.78 -2.33
CA MET A 55 7.13 -9.57 -2.19
C MET A 55 7.57 -8.15 -2.55
N VAL A 56 6.87 -7.45 -3.45
CA VAL A 56 7.13 -6.02 -3.72
C VAL A 56 7.00 -5.20 -2.43
N ILE A 57 5.91 -5.40 -1.69
CA ILE A 57 5.67 -4.70 -0.42
C ILE A 57 6.69 -5.16 0.64
N ALA A 58 6.91 -6.47 0.77
CA ALA A 58 7.81 -7.02 1.77
C ALA A 58 9.25 -6.51 1.62
N MET A 59 9.77 -6.43 0.39
CA MET A 59 11.12 -5.94 0.13
C MET A 59 11.23 -4.42 0.33
N THR A 60 10.19 -3.68 0.00
CA THR A 60 10.13 -2.23 0.25
C THR A 60 10.18 -1.95 1.75
N GLU A 61 9.36 -2.64 2.53
CA GLU A 61 9.32 -2.48 3.98
C GLU A 61 10.62 -2.96 4.64
N LYS A 62 11.14 -4.12 4.22
CA LYS A 62 12.45 -4.61 4.69
C LYS A 62 13.52 -3.54 4.52
N LYS A 63 13.68 -3.02 3.32
CA LYS A 63 14.68 -2.00 3.02
C LYS A 63 14.49 -0.75 3.88
N ARG A 64 13.26 -0.28 4.03
CA ARG A 64 12.94 0.89 4.84
C ARG A 64 13.35 0.71 6.31
N TYR A 65 13.05 -0.45 6.90
CA TYR A 65 13.43 -0.72 8.28
C TYR A 65 14.94 -0.87 8.43
N GLU A 66 15.63 -1.53 7.51
CA GLU A 66 17.09 -1.69 7.55
C GLU A 66 17.82 -0.35 7.37
N GLU A 67 17.29 0.57 6.57
CA GLU A 67 17.86 1.92 6.41
C GLU A 67 17.80 2.76 7.69
N VAL A 68 16.80 2.53 8.55
CA VAL A 68 16.61 3.29 9.78
C VAL A 68 17.23 2.58 11.01
N CYS A 69 17.02 1.28 11.08
CA CYS A 69 17.33 0.48 12.29
C CYS A 69 18.50 -0.48 12.09
N THR A 70 19.11 -0.49 10.91
CA THR A 70 20.10 -1.50 10.48
C THR A 70 19.52 -2.93 10.48
N ASP A 71 20.36 -3.93 10.17
CA ASP A 71 19.97 -5.35 10.20
C ASP A 71 19.69 -5.90 11.61
N GLN A 72 20.07 -5.16 12.64
CA GLN A 72 19.80 -5.53 14.04
C GLN A 72 18.31 -5.59 14.38
N ILE A 73 17.47 -4.91 13.59
CA ILE A 73 16.00 -4.92 13.77
C ILE A 73 15.43 -6.35 13.77
N TRP A 74 16.02 -7.26 13.00
CA TRP A 74 15.51 -8.62 12.86
C TRP A 74 15.66 -9.47 14.13
N GLY A 75 16.56 -9.09 15.03
CA GLY A 75 16.73 -9.73 16.35
C GLY A 75 15.87 -9.13 17.47
N VAL A 76 15.07 -8.11 17.17
CA VAL A 76 14.24 -7.42 18.16
C VAL A 76 12.93 -8.19 18.38
N SER A 77 12.59 -8.41 19.67
CA SER A 77 11.26 -8.92 20.04
C SER A 77 10.27 -7.78 20.17
N VAL A 78 9.09 -7.93 19.59
CA VAL A 78 8.03 -6.91 19.55
C VAL A 78 6.72 -7.47 20.07
N GLY A 79 5.94 -6.57 20.66
CA GLY A 79 4.60 -6.91 21.19
C GLY A 79 4.63 -7.70 22.50
N GLU A 80 3.46 -7.87 23.08
CA GLU A 80 3.31 -8.55 24.39
C GLU A 80 3.65 -10.05 24.34
N LYS A 81 3.54 -10.67 23.17
CA LYS A 81 3.83 -12.09 22.96
C LYS A 81 5.28 -12.40 22.64
N GLY A 82 6.13 -11.35 22.49
CA GLY A 82 7.55 -11.50 22.20
C GLY A 82 7.83 -12.10 20.80
N ASP A 83 6.97 -11.87 19.84
CA ASP A 83 7.25 -12.22 18.44
C ASP A 83 8.55 -11.54 17.99
N ASP A 84 9.35 -12.19 17.14
CA ASP A 84 10.44 -11.52 16.47
C ASP A 84 9.91 -10.49 15.46
N PHE A 85 10.73 -9.50 15.11
CA PHE A 85 10.33 -8.41 14.23
C PHE A 85 9.92 -8.92 12.84
N GLU A 86 10.53 -10.00 12.35
CA GLU A 86 10.16 -10.59 11.05
C GLU A 86 8.72 -11.13 11.08
N THR A 87 8.36 -11.86 12.13
CA THR A 87 6.99 -12.36 12.33
C THR A 87 5.99 -11.22 12.44
N TYR A 88 6.34 -10.16 13.21
CA TYR A 88 5.52 -8.96 13.31
C TYR A 88 5.32 -8.30 11.94
N LEU A 89 6.40 -8.07 11.18
CA LEU A 89 6.32 -7.45 9.86
C LEU A 89 5.48 -8.27 8.88
N LYS A 90 5.62 -9.59 8.88
CA LYS A 90 4.78 -10.48 8.05
C LYS A 90 3.29 -10.33 8.35
N LYS A 91 2.93 -10.19 9.62
CA LYS A 91 1.53 -9.93 10.03
C LYS A 91 1.05 -8.58 9.52
N GLN A 92 1.88 -7.52 9.65
CA GLN A 92 1.53 -6.19 9.15
C GLN A 92 1.33 -6.16 7.63
N ILE A 93 2.23 -6.82 6.88
CA ILE A 93 2.11 -6.91 5.42
C ILE A 93 0.82 -7.64 5.04
N ARG A 94 0.49 -8.73 5.72
CA ARG A 94 -0.77 -9.44 5.46
C ARG A 94 -1.99 -8.54 5.68
N SER A 95 -2.07 -7.87 6.83
CA SER A 95 -3.18 -6.93 7.12
C SER A 95 -3.27 -5.85 6.06
N PHE A 96 -2.15 -5.27 5.67
CA PHE A 96 -2.11 -4.26 4.63
C PHE A 96 -2.63 -4.78 3.28
N MET A 97 -2.23 -5.98 2.85
CA MET A 97 -2.70 -6.56 1.59
C MET A 97 -4.22 -6.85 1.63
N ASP A 98 -4.72 -7.31 2.77
CA ASP A 98 -6.15 -7.53 2.98
C ASP A 98 -6.93 -6.19 2.93
N GLU A 99 -6.44 -5.15 3.60
CA GLU A 99 -7.02 -3.81 3.56
C GLU A 99 -6.99 -3.21 2.15
N LEU A 100 -5.86 -3.32 1.45
CA LEU A 100 -5.72 -2.87 0.08
C LEU A 100 -6.76 -3.52 -0.83
N LYS A 101 -6.96 -4.82 -0.68
CA LYS A 101 -7.99 -5.56 -1.42
C LYS A 101 -9.40 -5.06 -1.10
N ILE A 102 -9.72 -4.87 0.16
CA ILE A 102 -11.04 -4.36 0.60
C ILE A 102 -11.28 -2.95 0.01
N MET A 103 -10.29 -2.08 0.06
CA MET A 103 -10.41 -0.72 -0.49
C MET A 103 -10.65 -0.74 -2.01
N ASN A 104 -9.95 -1.60 -2.75
CA ASN A 104 -10.15 -1.74 -4.19
C ASN A 104 -11.55 -2.31 -4.54
N LEU A 105 -12.04 -3.27 -3.77
CA LEU A 105 -13.40 -3.78 -3.92
C LEU A 105 -14.45 -2.71 -3.64
N LEU A 106 -14.25 -1.91 -2.60
CA LEU A 106 -15.14 -0.81 -2.27
C LEU A 106 -15.09 0.31 -3.32
N ALA A 107 -13.93 0.61 -3.88
CA ALA A 107 -13.79 1.55 -4.99
C ALA A 107 -14.59 1.07 -6.22
N ALA A 108 -14.46 -0.21 -6.58
CA ALA A 108 -15.21 -0.80 -7.68
C ALA A 108 -16.73 -0.76 -7.44
N ASP A 109 -17.19 -1.08 -6.22
CA ASP A 109 -18.60 -1.02 -5.84
C ASP A 109 -19.18 0.40 -5.97
N ARG A 110 -18.37 1.41 -5.68
CA ARG A 110 -18.73 2.83 -5.79
C ARG A 110 -18.49 3.44 -7.17
N GLY A 111 -18.05 2.66 -8.15
CA GLY A 111 -17.73 3.14 -9.50
C GLY A 111 -16.53 4.09 -9.56
N ILE A 112 -15.65 4.05 -8.55
CA ILE A 112 -14.44 4.86 -8.49
C ILE A 112 -13.34 4.12 -9.26
N SER A 113 -12.66 4.85 -10.15
CA SER A 113 -11.53 4.32 -10.93
C SER A 113 -10.45 5.39 -11.08
N LEU A 114 -9.24 4.97 -11.40
CA LEU A 114 -8.17 5.89 -11.77
C LEU A 114 -8.49 6.54 -13.13
N THR A 115 -8.24 7.83 -13.24
CA THR A 115 -8.23 8.52 -14.55
C THR A 115 -7.03 8.06 -15.38
N SER A 116 -7.03 8.38 -16.67
CA SER A 116 -5.88 8.08 -17.55
C SER A 116 -4.58 8.71 -17.07
N GLU A 117 -4.64 9.93 -16.53
CA GLU A 117 -3.48 10.64 -15.99
C GLU A 117 -2.97 10.02 -14.69
N GLU A 118 -3.89 9.63 -13.79
CA GLU A 118 -3.55 8.95 -12.53
C GLU A 118 -2.92 7.59 -12.82
N ARG A 119 -3.52 6.79 -13.70
CA ARG A 119 -2.97 5.50 -14.13
C ARG A 119 -1.57 5.66 -14.73
N ALA A 120 -1.40 6.57 -15.70
CA ALA A 120 -0.09 6.83 -16.29
C ALA A 120 0.95 7.33 -15.27
N ALA A 121 0.54 7.95 -14.17
CA ALA A 121 1.44 8.32 -13.09
C ALA A 121 1.87 7.09 -12.27
N MET A 122 0.95 6.16 -11.98
CA MET A 122 1.26 4.90 -11.30
C MET A 122 2.18 4.02 -12.16
N ASP A 123 1.90 3.90 -13.45
CA ASP A 123 2.73 3.15 -14.41
C ASP A 123 4.18 3.64 -14.44
N ARG A 124 4.37 4.98 -14.51
CA ARG A 124 5.72 5.56 -14.47
C ARG A 124 6.42 5.28 -13.15
N ALA A 125 5.71 5.40 -12.03
CA ALA A 125 6.29 5.14 -10.72
C ALA A 125 6.66 3.66 -10.54
N ALA A 126 5.84 2.76 -11.05
CA ALA A 126 6.10 1.32 -11.05
C ALA A 126 7.31 0.96 -11.90
N ALA A 127 7.41 1.50 -13.12
CA ALA A 127 8.55 1.29 -14.00
C ALA A 127 9.86 1.84 -13.39
N GLU A 128 9.80 3.02 -12.74
CA GLU A 128 10.95 3.59 -12.04
C GLU A 128 11.39 2.72 -10.85
N TYR A 129 10.44 2.21 -10.06
CA TYR A 129 10.75 1.28 -8.97
C TYR A 129 11.38 0.00 -9.50
N PHE A 130 10.75 -0.66 -10.50
CA PHE A 130 11.23 -1.89 -11.08
C PHE A 130 12.63 -1.73 -11.69
N GLY A 131 12.87 -0.64 -12.41
CA GLY A 131 14.18 -0.34 -13.01
C GLY A 131 15.32 -0.09 -12.01
N ARG A 132 15.01 0.15 -10.73
CA ARG A 132 15.99 0.29 -9.64
C ARG A 132 16.27 -1.02 -8.91
N LEU A 133 15.49 -2.06 -9.16
CA LEU A 133 15.73 -3.36 -8.53
C LEU A 133 16.97 -4.03 -9.14
N PRO A 134 17.88 -4.55 -8.32
CA PRO A 134 18.95 -5.39 -8.83
C PRO A 134 18.39 -6.71 -9.37
N GLN A 135 19.00 -7.28 -10.41
CA GLN A 135 18.55 -8.51 -11.04
C GLN A 135 18.40 -9.65 -10.03
N SER A 136 19.31 -9.76 -9.07
CA SER A 136 19.23 -10.77 -8.00
C SER A 136 17.98 -10.65 -7.13
N ALA A 137 17.46 -9.43 -6.92
CA ALA A 137 16.21 -9.21 -6.20
C ALA A 137 15.02 -9.62 -7.09
N ILE A 138 15.01 -9.23 -8.35
CA ILE A 138 13.97 -9.64 -9.32
C ILE A 138 13.87 -11.16 -9.36
N ASP A 139 14.98 -11.85 -9.52
CA ASP A 139 15.04 -13.33 -9.61
C ASP A 139 14.55 -13.98 -8.30
N SER A 140 14.98 -13.47 -7.14
CA SER A 140 14.60 -14.04 -5.84
C SER A 140 13.12 -13.82 -5.48
N MET A 141 12.56 -12.70 -5.87
CA MET A 141 11.14 -12.39 -5.68
C MET A 141 10.25 -13.09 -6.71
N GLY A 142 10.78 -13.35 -7.91
CA GLY A 142 10.01 -13.80 -9.06
C GLY A 142 9.03 -12.73 -9.55
N VAL A 143 9.42 -11.46 -9.41
CA VAL A 143 8.57 -10.30 -9.72
C VAL A 143 8.77 -9.86 -11.17
N THR A 144 7.69 -9.45 -11.81
CA THR A 144 7.68 -8.79 -13.12
C THR A 144 7.33 -7.31 -12.97
N GLU A 145 7.60 -6.52 -14.00
CA GLU A 145 7.16 -5.11 -14.04
C GLU A 145 5.63 -5.01 -13.91
N ALA A 146 4.89 -5.94 -14.51
CA ALA A 146 3.42 -5.99 -14.40
C ALA A 146 2.92 -6.23 -12.97
N ASP A 147 3.63 -7.04 -12.17
CA ASP A 147 3.29 -7.23 -10.75
C ASP A 147 3.46 -5.93 -9.96
N VAL A 148 4.54 -5.19 -10.22
CA VAL A 148 4.78 -3.88 -9.61
C VAL A 148 3.72 -2.88 -10.04
N GLN A 149 3.40 -2.82 -11.34
CA GLN A 149 2.39 -1.93 -11.90
C GLN A 149 1.03 -2.17 -11.25
N HIS A 150 0.59 -3.43 -11.12
CA HIS A 150 -0.67 -3.78 -10.48
C HIS A 150 -0.75 -3.29 -9.02
N ILE A 151 0.31 -3.49 -8.23
CA ILE A 151 0.36 -3.00 -6.84
C ILE A 151 0.28 -1.47 -6.79
N TYR A 152 0.97 -0.76 -7.68
CA TYR A 152 0.92 0.70 -7.72
C TYR A 152 -0.45 1.24 -8.13
N GLU A 153 -1.10 0.61 -9.11
CA GLU A 153 -2.46 0.96 -9.51
C GLU A 153 -3.47 0.72 -8.38
N ASP A 154 -3.41 -0.44 -7.74
CA ASP A 154 -4.29 -0.79 -6.63
C ASP A 154 -4.11 0.17 -5.44
N TYR A 155 -2.86 0.53 -5.13
CA TYR A 155 -2.56 1.50 -4.09
C TYR A 155 -3.10 2.90 -4.44
N GLY A 156 -2.86 3.37 -5.66
CA GLY A 156 -3.36 4.67 -6.13
C GLY A 156 -4.89 4.74 -6.11
N LEU A 157 -5.57 3.64 -6.44
CA LEU A 157 -7.03 3.56 -6.36
C LEU A 157 -7.52 3.60 -4.90
N ALA A 158 -6.87 2.88 -4.00
CA ALA A 158 -7.20 2.89 -2.58
C ALA A 158 -7.02 4.29 -1.96
N GLU A 159 -5.92 5.00 -2.30
CA GLU A 159 -5.72 6.38 -1.86
C GLU A 159 -6.80 7.34 -2.38
N LYS A 160 -7.15 7.20 -3.65
CA LYS A 160 -8.22 8.02 -4.24
C LYS A 160 -9.54 7.83 -3.50
N LEU A 161 -9.90 6.58 -3.19
CA LEU A 161 -11.07 6.27 -2.39
C LEU A 161 -10.97 6.88 -0.99
N ALA A 162 -9.86 6.70 -0.29
CA ALA A 162 -9.64 7.24 1.05
C ALA A 162 -9.80 8.77 1.07
N GLY A 163 -9.26 9.48 0.08
CA GLY A 163 -9.43 10.93 -0.06
C GLY A 163 -10.90 11.32 -0.17
N GLN A 164 -11.66 10.64 -1.03
CA GLN A 164 -13.08 10.92 -1.20
C GLN A 164 -13.91 10.64 0.06
N LEU A 165 -13.56 9.59 0.82
CA LEU A 165 -14.23 9.29 2.09
C LEU A 165 -13.96 10.39 3.13
N THR A 166 -12.74 10.87 3.20
CA THR A 166 -12.33 11.93 4.14
C THR A 166 -13.01 13.26 3.81
N ASP A 167 -13.08 13.62 2.53
CA ASP A 167 -13.73 14.86 2.07
C ASP A 167 -15.23 14.85 2.39
N ASN A 168 -15.90 13.73 2.22
CA ASN A 168 -17.32 13.57 2.55
C ASN A 168 -17.58 13.74 4.06
N VAL A 169 -16.72 13.15 4.90
CA VAL A 169 -16.84 13.29 6.37
C VAL A 169 -16.64 14.75 6.80
N ALA A 170 -15.68 15.45 6.21
CA ALA A 170 -15.43 16.86 6.51
C ALA A 170 -16.62 17.77 6.16
N LEU A 171 -17.34 17.45 5.06
CA LEU A 171 -18.55 18.19 4.68
C LEU A 171 -19.71 17.96 5.66
N GLU A 172 -19.94 16.71 6.08
CA GLU A 172 -21.00 16.38 7.04
C GLU A 172 -20.80 17.04 8.42
N VAL A 173 -19.56 17.19 8.86
CA VAL A 173 -19.25 17.88 10.14
C VAL A 173 -19.47 19.39 10.03
N SER A 174 -19.19 20.02 8.89
CA SER A 174 -19.36 21.46 8.70
C SER A 174 -20.83 21.89 8.64
N ASP A 175 -21.73 21.00 8.23
CA ASP A 175 -23.17 21.28 8.14
C ASP A 175 -23.90 21.07 9.48
N SER A 176 -23.22 20.58 10.52
CA SER A 176 -23.76 20.28 11.85
C SER A 176 -23.38 21.32 12.94
N GLU A 177 -22.60 22.35 12.61
CA GLU A 177 -22.27 23.49 13.48
C GLU A 177 -23.14 24.71 13.15
#